data_a40c20fe486d899fe7b3c239e569f58a
#
_entry.id   a40c20fe486d899fe7b3c239e569f58a
#
_cell.length_a   1.000
_cell.length_b   1.000
_cell.length_c   1.000
_cell.angle_alpha   90.00
_cell.angle_beta   90.00
_cell.angle_gamma   90.00
#
_symmetry.space_group_name_H-M   'P 1'
#
loop_
_entity.id
_entity.type
_entity.pdbx_description
1 polymer ?
#
loop_
_entity_poly.entity_id
_entity_poly.type
_entity_poly.pdbx_seq_one_letter_code
_entity_poly.pdbx_strand_id
1 'polypeptide(L)'
;MASHQSLACACGQVRLTATGQPIATVECCCDSCRKAGAMLQSMPQAPDVLGPHGQTLFVMHRKDRVSIDAGHSRLRALRLSSRGGSRRVLAGCCNTPLFLEFSGGHWLSLYGLLWPDSIRPAVEMRTMVSDLPDASVLPDDVPNLKTRSLRFYARLMKAWIAMGFRSPRIEVAGDTHV
;
A
#
# COMPACT_ATOMS: atom_id res chain seq x y z
N MET A 1 -13.37 -16.32 -13.55
CA MET A 1 -11.96 -16.64 -13.26
C MET A 1 -11.42 -15.61 -12.29
N ALA A 2 -10.67 -16.00 -11.26
CA ALA A 2 -10.04 -15.03 -10.37
C ALA A 2 -8.98 -14.28 -11.18
N SER A 3 -9.00 -12.94 -11.15
CA SER A 3 -7.97 -12.13 -11.80
C SER A 3 -6.62 -12.36 -11.08
N HIS A 4 -5.57 -12.63 -11.84
CA HIS A 4 -4.20 -12.73 -11.36
C HIS A 4 -3.43 -11.54 -11.89
N GLN A 5 -2.81 -10.80 -10.99
CA GLN A 5 -1.97 -9.64 -11.32
C GLN A 5 -0.53 -9.94 -10.90
N SER A 6 0.35 -10.09 -11.87
CA SER A 6 1.79 -10.19 -11.61
C SER A 6 2.37 -8.79 -11.48
N LEU A 7 2.99 -8.53 -10.35
CA LEU A 7 3.55 -7.24 -9.96
C LEU A 7 5.05 -7.41 -9.71
N ALA A 8 5.83 -6.38 -10.00
CA ALA A 8 7.27 -6.42 -9.79
C ALA A 8 7.80 -5.08 -9.28
N CYS A 9 8.91 -5.11 -8.56
CA CYS A 9 9.67 -3.91 -8.28
C CYS A 9 10.31 -3.35 -9.55
N ALA A 10 10.75 -2.10 -9.54
CA ALA A 10 11.26 -1.40 -10.73
C ALA A 10 12.37 -2.16 -11.47
N CYS A 11 13.25 -2.89 -10.76
CA CYS A 11 14.30 -3.70 -11.38
C CYS A 11 13.92 -5.17 -11.66
N GLY A 12 12.68 -5.59 -11.36
CA GLY A 12 12.14 -6.93 -11.62
C GLY A 12 12.64 -8.05 -10.70
N GLN A 13 13.53 -7.79 -9.75
CA GLN A 13 14.14 -8.81 -8.89
C GLN A 13 13.22 -9.29 -7.75
N VAL A 14 12.25 -8.46 -7.33
CA VAL A 14 11.18 -8.85 -6.42
C VAL A 14 9.90 -8.93 -7.22
N ARG A 15 9.23 -10.06 -7.13
CA ARG A 15 7.94 -10.29 -7.83
C ARG A 15 6.89 -10.76 -6.84
N LEU A 16 5.66 -10.25 -7.04
CA LEU A 16 4.49 -10.59 -6.26
C LEU A 16 3.33 -10.95 -7.19
N THR A 17 2.44 -11.78 -6.72
CA THR A 17 1.14 -12.00 -7.36
C THR A 17 0.03 -11.56 -6.43
N ALA A 18 -0.87 -10.71 -6.93
CA ALA A 18 -2.12 -10.37 -6.26
C ALA A 18 -3.28 -11.07 -6.97
N THR A 19 -4.12 -11.80 -6.22
CA THR A 19 -5.23 -12.59 -6.77
C THR A 19 -6.57 -12.08 -6.32
N GLY A 20 -7.56 -12.13 -7.24
CA GLY A 20 -8.92 -11.68 -6.97
C GLY A 20 -9.07 -10.15 -6.96
N GLN A 21 -10.25 -9.69 -6.54
CA GLN A 21 -10.53 -8.26 -6.49
C GLN A 21 -9.90 -7.62 -5.25
N PRO A 22 -9.43 -6.38 -5.35
CA PRO A 22 -8.99 -5.62 -4.18
C PRO A 22 -10.15 -5.37 -3.21
N ILE A 23 -9.82 -5.18 -1.95
CA ILE A 23 -10.78 -4.72 -0.91
C ILE A 23 -11.24 -3.31 -1.24
N ALA A 24 -10.30 -2.45 -1.60
CA ALA A 24 -10.51 -1.08 -2.03
C ALA A 24 -9.26 -0.54 -2.72
N THR A 25 -9.42 0.42 -3.61
CA THR A 25 -8.32 1.24 -4.16
C THR A 25 -8.48 2.66 -3.66
N VAL A 26 -7.49 3.15 -2.91
CA VAL A 26 -7.60 4.41 -2.19
C VAL A 26 -6.36 5.28 -2.38
N GLU A 27 -6.55 6.57 -2.44
CA GLU A 27 -5.49 7.56 -2.24
C GLU A 27 -5.49 8.01 -0.79
N CYS A 28 -4.38 7.81 -0.09
CA CYS A 28 -4.22 8.20 1.30
C CYS A 28 -3.46 9.52 1.40
N CYS A 29 -4.11 10.53 1.99
CA CYS A 29 -3.55 11.87 2.17
C CYS A 29 -2.94 12.10 3.56
N CYS A 30 -2.91 11.08 4.44
CA CYS A 30 -2.46 11.27 5.82
C CYS A 30 -0.98 11.65 5.91
N ASP A 31 -0.63 12.43 6.95
CA ASP A 31 0.73 12.89 7.22
C ASP A 31 1.77 11.76 7.21
N SER A 32 1.41 10.60 7.79
CA SER A 32 2.31 9.44 7.84
C SER A 32 2.62 8.89 6.44
N CYS A 33 1.62 8.85 5.53
CA CYS A 33 1.85 8.40 4.15
C CYS A 33 2.65 9.42 3.35
N ARG A 34 2.36 10.71 3.52
CA ARG A 34 3.09 11.81 2.87
C ARG A 34 4.56 11.83 3.29
N LYS A 35 4.84 11.78 4.59
CA LYS A 35 6.21 11.72 5.13
C LYS A 35 6.96 10.48 4.63
N ALA A 36 6.31 9.32 4.68
CA ALA A 36 6.92 8.10 4.17
C ALA A 36 7.15 8.12 2.67
N GLY A 37 6.20 8.63 1.90
CA GLY A 37 6.32 8.76 0.45
C GLY A 37 7.49 9.65 0.05
N ALA A 38 7.62 10.83 0.67
CA ALA A 38 8.74 11.73 0.45
C ALA A 38 10.09 11.08 0.77
N MET A 39 10.16 10.35 1.88
CA MET A 39 11.36 9.61 2.27
C MET A 39 11.69 8.48 1.28
N LEU A 40 10.69 7.69 0.90
CA LEU A 40 10.88 6.55 0.01
C LEU A 40 11.36 7.00 -1.38
N GLN A 41 10.73 7.99 -1.98
CA GLN A 41 11.11 8.49 -3.31
C GLN A 41 12.45 9.25 -3.33
N SER A 42 12.96 9.69 -2.17
CA SER A 42 14.30 10.27 -2.06
C SER A 42 15.43 9.22 -2.01
N MET A 43 15.10 7.94 -1.88
CA MET A 43 16.10 6.87 -1.87
C MET A 43 16.70 6.67 -3.27
N PRO A 44 17.97 6.24 -3.37
CA PRO A 44 18.59 5.96 -4.67
C PRO A 44 17.78 4.95 -5.49
N GLN A 45 17.54 5.24 -6.77
CA GLN A 45 16.81 4.39 -7.72
C GLN A 45 15.34 4.09 -7.34
N ALA A 46 14.81 4.74 -6.31
CA ALA A 46 13.41 4.59 -5.96
C ALA A 46 12.51 5.27 -7.00
N PRO A 47 11.36 4.68 -7.33
CA PRO A 47 10.36 5.34 -8.16
C PRO A 47 9.63 6.43 -7.39
N ASP A 48 8.94 7.32 -8.10
CA ASP A 48 8.02 8.28 -7.51
C ASP A 48 6.87 7.56 -6.79
N VAL A 49 6.57 8.03 -5.59
CA VAL A 49 5.58 7.41 -4.69
C VAL A 49 4.36 8.30 -4.50
N LEU A 50 4.59 9.61 -4.42
CA LEU A 50 3.55 10.59 -4.15
C LEU A 50 2.91 11.07 -5.43
N GLY A 51 1.60 11.17 -5.42
CA GLY A 51 0.86 11.87 -6.45
C GLY A 51 1.00 13.40 -6.35
N PRO A 52 0.41 14.15 -7.31
CA PRO A 52 0.64 15.60 -7.46
C PRO A 52 0.22 16.43 -6.24
N HIS A 53 -0.68 15.91 -5.39
CA HIS A 53 -1.12 16.58 -4.16
C HIS A 53 -0.52 15.95 -2.90
N GLY A 54 0.53 15.13 -3.05
CA GLY A 54 1.20 14.45 -1.95
C GLY A 54 0.48 13.20 -1.43
N GLN A 55 -0.56 12.73 -2.12
CA GLN A 55 -1.27 11.49 -1.77
C GLN A 55 -0.47 10.26 -2.18
N THR A 56 -0.69 9.14 -1.46
CA THR A 56 -0.15 7.83 -1.82
C THR A 56 -1.28 6.91 -2.29
N LEU A 57 -1.14 6.36 -3.49
CA LEU A 57 -2.10 5.41 -4.03
C LEU A 57 -1.83 4.00 -3.50
N PHE A 58 -2.87 3.39 -2.95
CA PHE A 58 -2.85 2.02 -2.46
C PHE A 58 -3.96 1.17 -3.09
N VAL A 59 -3.59 -0.03 -3.50
CA VAL A 59 -4.51 -1.10 -3.87
C VAL A 59 -4.52 -2.11 -2.72
N MET A 60 -5.61 -2.19 -1.98
CA MET A 60 -5.69 -2.97 -0.75
C MET A 60 -6.14 -4.41 -1.06
N HIS A 61 -5.33 -5.38 -0.68
CA HIS A 61 -5.63 -6.80 -0.85
C HIS A 61 -5.61 -7.56 0.47
N ARG A 62 -6.39 -8.63 0.54
CA ARG A 62 -6.29 -9.61 1.61
C ARG A 62 -4.89 -10.24 1.60
N LYS A 63 -4.29 -10.46 2.76
CA LYS A 63 -2.96 -11.07 2.87
C LYS A 63 -2.88 -12.48 2.27
N ASP A 64 -3.95 -13.26 2.40
CA ASP A 64 -4.04 -14.60 1.82
C ASP A 64 -4.22 -14.62 0.29
N ARG A 65 -4.26 -13.44 -0.34
CA ARG A 65 -4.39 -13.25 -1.78
C ARG A 65 -3.16 -12.58 -2.40
N VAL A 66 -2.12 -12.40 -1.62
CA VAL A 66 -0.85 -11.85 -2.08
C VAL A 66 0.26 -12.85 -1.77
N SER A 67 0.96 -13.30 -2.81
CA SER A 67 2.18 -14.11 -2.69
C SER A 67 3.40 -13.31 -3.11
N ILE A 68 4.53 -13.63 -2.51
CA ILE A 68 5.84 -13.15 -2.97
C ILE A 68 6.47 -14.30 -3.73
N ASP A 69 6.61 -14.15 -5.04
CA ASP A 69 7.00 -15.24 -5.94
C ASP A 69 8.52 -15.30 -6.14
N ALA A 70 9.21 -14.16 -5.94
CA ALA A 70 10.66 -14.08 -6.02
C ALA A 70 11.20 -12.92 -5.18
N GLY A 71 12.44 -13.05 -4.74
CA GLY A 71 13.17 -11.97 -4.06
C GLY A 71 12.87 -11.80 -2.58
N HIS A 72 12.40 -12.84 -1.86
CA HIS A 72 12.14 -12.79 -0.42
C HIS A 72 13.31 -12.23 0.40
N SER A 73 14.54 -12.65 0.12
CA SER A 73 15.74 -12.19 0.83
C SER A 73 16.07 -10.71 0.57
N ARG A 74 15.43 -10.08 -0.40
CA ARG A 74 15.61 -8.66 -0.75
C ARG A 74 14.56 -7.76 -0.12
N LEU A 75 13.62 -8.30 0.63
CA LEU A 75 12.62 -7.51 1.33
C LEU A 75 13.26 -6.79 2.50
N ARG A 76 12.98 -5.50 2.63
CA ARG A 76 13.38 -4.66 3.77
C ARG A 76 12.16 -3.96 4.34
N ALA A 77 12.09 -3.85 5.66
CA ALA A 77 11.05 -3.11 6.33
C ALA A 77 11.57 -1.73 6.77
N LEU A 78 10.75 -0.71 6.52
CA LEU A 78 10.96 0.66 6.97
C LEU A 78 9.84 1.05 7.93
N ARG A 79 10.21 1.56 9.11
CA ARG A 79 9.28 2.10 10.11
C ARG A 79 9.55 3.57 10.34
N LEU A 80 8.52 4.38 10.37
CA LEU A 80 8.62 5.82 10.73
C LEU A 80 8.79 6.04 12.23
N SER A 81 8.56 5.00 13.04
CA SER A 81 8.70 5.06 14.49
C SER A 81 8.90 3.64 15.02
N SER A 82 9.79 3.47 15.99
CA SER A 82 10.04 2.20 16.69
C SER A 82 8.80 1.66 17.42
N ARG A 83 7.89 2.55 17.84
CA ARG A 83 6.61 2.21 18.50
C ARG A 83 5.44 2.13 17.54
N GLY A 84 5.64 2.40 16.26
CA GLY A 84 4.58 2.42 15.25
C GLY A 84 4.05 1.02 14.93
N GLY A 85 2.73 0.84 14.94
CA GLY A 85 2.04 -0.40 14.57
C GLY A 85 2.01 -0.67 13.05
N SER A 86 2.82 0.02 12.25
CA SER A 86 2.88 -0.18 10.80
C SER A 86 4.31 -0.19 10.29
N ARG A 87 4.52 -0.96 9.22
CA ARG A 87 5.78 -0.98 8.47
C ARG A 87 5.52 -0.87 6.97
N ARG A 88 6.45 -0.31 6.27
CA ARG A 88 6.48 -0.28 4.81
C ARG A 88 7.54 -1.25 4.35
N VAL A 89 7.15 -2.17 3.48
CA VAL A 89 8.08 -3.15 2.93
C VAL A 89 8.47 -2.71 1.54
N LEU A 90 9.76 -2.70 1.29
CA LEU A 90 10.37 -2.29 0.02
C LEU A 90 11.30 -3.37 -0.51
N ALA A 91 11.54 -3.33 -1.81
CA ALA A 91 12.55 -4.15 -2.48
C ALA A 91 13.92 -3.49 -2.28
N GLY A 92 14.78 -4.09 -1.46
CA GLY A 92 16.11 -3.54 -1.15
C GLY A 92 17.08 -3.48 -2.34
N CYS A 93 16.72 -4.07 -3.49
CA CYS A 93 17.52 -4.02 -4.71
C CYS A 93 17.39 -2.70 -5.50
N CYS A 94 16.26 -1.98 -5.34
CA CYS A 94 15.97 -0.75 -6.07
C CYS A 94 15.09 0.21 -5.27
N ASN A 95 14.93 -0.02 -3.98
CA ASN A 95 14.13 0.79 -3.06
C ASN A 95 12.66 1.01 -3.49
N THR A 96 12.13 0.17 -4.40
CA THR A 96 10.71 0.22 -4.78
C THR A 96 9.85 -0.17 -3.58
N PRO A 97 8.93 0.68 -3.10
CA PRO A 97 7.99 0.30 -2.05
C PRO A 97 6.95 -0.68 -2.60
N LEU A 98 6.75 -1.77 -1.86
CA LEU A 98 5.86 -2.85 -2.25
C LEU A 98 4.51 -2.74 -1.55
N PHE A 99 4.52 -2.65 -0.23
CA PHE A 99 3.28 -2.54 0.55
C PHE A 99 3.49 -1.88 1.92
N LEU A 100 2.41 -1.31 2.41
CA LEU A 100 2.24 -0.90 3.81
C LEU A 100 1.47 -2.02 4.53
N GLU A 101 1.98 -2.43 5.68
CA GLU A 101 1.38 -3.44 6.55
C GLU A 101 1.17 -2.89 7.95
N PHE A 102 0.01 -3.18 8.54
CA PHE A 102 -0.29 -2.91 9.93
C PHE A 102 -0.09 -4.18 10.76
N SER A 103 0.46 -4.03 11.96
CA SER A 103 0.61 -5.12 12.92
C SER A 103 -0.78 -5.71 13.23
N GLY A 104 -0.92 -7.02 13.11
CA GLY A 104 -2.21 -7.70 13.27
C GLY A 104 -3.22 -7.49 12.14
N GLY A 105 -2.94 -6.64 11.16
CA GLY A 105 -3.82 -6.41 10.02
C GLY A 105 -3.91 -7.65 9.11
N HIS A 106 -5.09 -7.91 8.58
CA HIS A 106 -5.37 -9.03 7.67
C HIS A 106 -5.24 -8.64 6.19
N TRP A 107 -4.85 -7.40 5.88
CA TRP A 107 -4.67 -6.87 4.53
C TRP A 107 -3.29 -6.28 4.34
N LEU A 108 -2.89 -6.11 3.08
CA LEU A 108 -1.77 -5.30 2.62
C LEU A 108 -2.30 -4.13 1.80
N SER A 109 -1.74 -2.96 2.02
CA SER A 109 -1.92 -1.81 1.15
C SER A 109 -0.75 -1.79 0.16
N LEU A 110 -0.93 -2.44 -0.99
CA LEU A 110 0.07 -2.49 -2.06
C LEU A 110 0.18 -1.10 -2.71
N TYR A 111 1.39 -0.64 -2.97
CA TYR A 111 1.58 0.65 -3.63
C TYR A 111 1.09 0.60 -5.08
N GLY A 112 0.29 1.58 -5.47
CA GLY A 112 -0.32 1.64 -6.80
C GLY A 112 0.67 1.70 -7.96
N LEU A 113 1.88 2.19 -7.70
CA LEU A 113 2.98 2.21 -8.68
C LEU A 113 3.43 0.83 -9.17
N LEU A 114 3.06 -0.25 -8.47
CA LEU A 114 3.36 -1.61 -8.90
C LEU A 114 2.52 -2.05 -10.10
N TRP A 115 1.40 -1.39 -10.37
CA TRP A 115 0.55 -1.65 -11.54
C TRP A 115 0.91 -0.74 -12.70
N PRO A 116 1.04 -1.28 -13.92
CA PRO A 116 0.97 -0.45 -15.12
C PRO A 116 -0.34 0.35 -15.14
N ASP A 117 -0.29 1.59 -15.62
CA ASP A 117 -1.46 2.49 -15.63
C ASP A 117 -2.67 1.89 -16.35
N SER A 118 -2.44 1.12 -17.41
CA SER A 118 -3.49 0.51 -18.25
C SER A 118 -4.33 -0.56 -17.53
N ILE A 119 -3.82 -1.15 -16.45
CA ILE A 119 -4.50 -2.23 -15.71
C ILE A 119 -4.65 -1.92 -14.22
N ARG A 120 -4.22 -0.74 -13.79
CA ARG A 120 -4.34 -0.32 -12.40
C ARG A 120 -5.82 -0.18 -12.04
N PRO A 121 -6.26 -0.77 -10.90
CA PRO A 121 -7.62 -0.56 -10.42
C PRO A 121 -7.90 0.93 -10.20
N ALA A 122 -9.08 1.39 -10.65
CA ALA A 122 -9.48 2.77 -10.49
C ALA A 122 -9.55 3.18 -9.01
N VAL A 123 -9.16 4.42 -8.71
CA VAL A 123 -9.31 5.01 -7.38
C VAL A 123 -10.81 5.09 -7.05
N GLU A 124 -11.17 4.64 -5.86
CA GLU A 124 -12.57 4.64 -5.40
C GLU A 124 -12.85 5.78 -4.41
N MET A 125 -11.84 6.25 -3.72
CA MET A 125 -11.95 7.33 -2.73
C MET A 125 -10.58 7.88 -2.33
N ARG A 126 -10.56 9.12 -1.83
CA ARG A 126 -9.44 9.68 -1.06
C ARG A 126 -9.78 9.67 0.42
N THR A 127 -8.79 9.37 1.24
CA THR A 127 -8.96 9.26 2.69
C THR A 127 -7.98 10.17 3.43
N MET A 128 -8.37 10.59 4.64
CA MET A 128 -7.56 11.45 5.51
C MET A 128 -7.21 12.79 4.84
N VAL A 129 -8.15 13.35 4.07
CA VAL A 129 -7.93 14.61 3.37
C VAL A 129 -7.80 15.81 4.33
N SER A 130 -8.26 15.67 5.57
CA SER A 130 -8.06 16.67 6.63
C SER A 130 -6.59 16.89 7.02
N ASP A 131 -5.71 15.97 6.68
CA ASP A 131 -4.26 16.09 6.97
C ASP A 131 -3.53 16.89 5.88
N LEU A 132 -4.20 17.24 4.78
CA LEU A 132 -3.64 18.13 3.77
C LEU A 132 -3.70 19.59 4.26
N PRO A 133 -2.67 20.39 3.95
CA PRO A 133 -2.69 21.83 4.24
C PRO A 133 -3.87 22.55 3.56
N ASP A 134 -4.21 22.12 2.34
CA ASP A 134 -5.36 22.57 1.58
C ASP A 134 -5.98 21.40 0.85
N ALA A 135 -7.19 21.00 1.27
CA ALA A 135 -7.92 19.91 0.64
C ALA A 135 -8.68 20.35 -0.62
N SER A 136 -8.80 21.66 -0.88
CA SER A 136 -9.52 22.19 -2.04
C SER A 136 -8.78 21.93 -3.37
N VAL A 137 -7.50 21.60 -3.31
CA VAL A 137 -6.69 21.25 -4.49
C VAL A 137 -7.06 19.88 -5.07
N LEU A 138 -7.79 19.05 -4.32
CA LEU A 138 -8.17 17.72 -4.77
C LEU A 138 -9.33 17.79 -5.75
N PRO A 139 -9.30 17.01 -6.85
CA PRO A 139 -10.44 16.94 -7.77
C PRO A 139 -11.64 16.23 -7.13
N ASP A 140 -12.83 16.52 -7.66
CA ASP A 140 -14.12 16.00 -7.20
C ASP A 140 -14.57 14.74 -7.98
N ASP A 141 -13.63 14.01 -8.53
CA ASP A 141 -13.85 12.81 -9.35
C ASP A 141 -14.19 11.56 -8.51
N VAL A 142 -13.75 11.53 -7.25
CA VAL A 142 -14.07 10.50 -6.25
C VAL A 142 -14.31 11.14 -4.87
N PRO A 143 -15.00 10.44 -3.94
CA PRO A 143 -15.25 10.98 -2.61
C PRO A 143 -13.98 11.38 -1.86
N ASN A 144 -13.89 12.62 -1.42
CA ASN A 144 -12.81 13.18 -0.58
C ASN A 144 -13.21 13.07 0.90
N LEU A 145 -12.74 12.04 1.59
CA LEU A 145 -13.12 11.70 2.95
C LEU A 145 -12.13 12.29 3.98
N LYS A 146 -12.63 13.08 4.92
CA LYS A 146 -11.83 13.62 6.04
C LYS A 146 -11.17 12.51 6.88
N THR A 147 -11.89 11.38 7.01
CA THR A 147 -11.40 10.17 7.71
C THR A 147 -11.80 8.93 6.91
N ARG A 148 -11.63 7.74 7.47
CA ARG A 148 -12.12 6.51 6.83
C ARG A 148 -13.62 6.35 7.12
N SER A 149 -14.39 5.99 6.08
CA SER A 149 -15.84 5.80 6.19
C SER A 149 -16.23 4.47 6.83
N LEU A 150 -17.46 4.38 7.36
CA LEU A 150 -18.03 3.11 7.85
C LEU A 150 -18.04 2.04 6.75
N ARG A 151 -18.32 2.42 5.50
CA ARG A 151 -18.29 1.53 4.34
C ARG A 151 -16.90 0.95 4.12
N PHE A 152 -15.84 1.74 4.33
CA PHE A 152 -14.47 1.27 4.25
C PHE A 152 -14.19 0.18 5.32
N TYR A 153 -14.59 0.43 6.57
CA TYR A 153 -14.42 -0.56 7.64
C TYR A 153 -15.27 -1.82 7.42
N ALA A 154 -16.47 -1.69 6.88
CA ALA A 154 -17.32 -2.83 6.53
C ALA A 154 -16.66 -3.73 5.47
N ARG A 155 -15.99 -3.14 4.46
CA ARG A 155 -15.21 -3.90 3.46
C ARG A 155 -14.03 -4.65 4.11
N LEU A 156 -13.29 -4.02 5.01
CA LEU A 156 -12.22 -4.68 5.75
C LEU A 156 -12.76 -5.83 6.60
N MET A 157 -13.86 -5.61 7.31
CA MET A 157 -14.50 -6.67 8.12
C MET A 157 -14.96 -7.85 7.26
N LYS A 158 -15.62 -7.58 6.12
CA LYS A 158 -16.01 -8.62 5.16
C LYS A 158 -14.81 -9.43 4.67
N ALA A 159 -13.71 -8.76 4.37
CA ALA A 159 -12.47 -9.42 3.96
C ALA A 159 -11.92 -10.33 5.08
N TRP A 160 -11.95 -9.87 6.33
CA TRP A 160 -11.47 -10.63 7.49
C TRP A 160 -12.33 -11.85 7.79
N ILE A 161 -13.65 -11.72 7.73
CA ILE A 161 -14.59 -12.85 7.82
C ILE A 161 -14.29 -13.89 6.74
N ALA A 162 -14.09 -13.44 5.48
CA ALA A 162 -13.77 -14.33 4.38
C ALA A 162 -12.40 -15.02 4.51
N MET A 163 -11.53 -14.56 5.41
CA MET A 163 -10.26 -15.20 5.80
C MET A 163 -10.38 -16.09 7.05
N GLY A 164 -11.60 -16.28 7.59
CA GLY A 164 -11.81 -16.99 8.86
C GLY A 164 -11.09 -16.30 10.02
N PHE A 165 -11.09 -14.96 10.04
CA PHE A 165 -10.41 -14.12 11.05
C PHE A 165 -8.89 -14.34 11.16
N ARG A 166 -8.26 -14.87 10.13
CA ARG A 166 -6.82 -15.09 10.09
C ARG A 166 -6.09 -13.81 9.65
N SER A 167 -4.89 -13.60 10.18
CA SER A 167 -3.98 -12.52 9.80
C SER A 167 -2.59 -13.12 9.53
N PRO A 168 -2.32 -13.65 8.33
CA PRO A 168 -1.03 -14.24 8.00
C PRO A 168 0.12 -13.24 8.25
N ARG A 169 1.27 -13.75 8.67
CA ARG A 169 2.49 -12.94 8.81
C ARG A 169 3.29 -13.03 7.53
N ILE A 170 3.87 -11.89 7.15
CA ILE A 170 4.86 -11.84 6.06
C ILE A 170 6.22 -11.66 6.71
N GLU A 171 7.10 -12.63 6.49
CA GLU A 171 8.48 -12.55 6.98
C GLU A 171 9.27 -11.58 6.09
N VAL A 172 10.00 -10.68 6.73
CA VAL A 172 10.84 -9.68 6.06
C VAL A 172 12.18 -9.67 6.78
N ALA A 173 13.25 -9.88 6.04
CA ALA A 173 14.60 -9.79 6.57
C ALA A 173 14.96 -8.30 6.77
N GLY A 174 15.36 -7.94 8.01
CA GLY A 174 15.86 -6.60 8.33
C GLY A 174 14.76 -5.54 8.54
N ASP A 175 14.58 -5.11 9.79
CA ASP A 175 13.80 -3.93 10.16
C ASP A 175 14.73 -2.73 10.30
N THR A 176 14.53 -1.69 9.50
CA THR A 176 15.25 -0.41 9.63
C THR A 176 14.32 0.63 10.24
N HIS A 177 14.74 1.22 11.33
CA HIS A 177 14.05 2.35 11.97
C HIS A 177 14.68 3.66 11.50
N VAL A 178 13.85 4.66 11.22
CA VAL A 178 14.25 6.03 10.88
C VAL A 178 13.61 7.01 11.86
#